data_10e47c28af0db3644ba641f33cb5fcd4
#
_entry.id   10e47c28af0db3644ba641f33cb5fcd4
#
_cell.length_a   1.000
_cell.length_b   1.000
_cell.length_c   1.000
_cell.angle_alpha   90.00
_cell.angle_beta   90.00
_cell.angle_gamma   90.00
#
_symmetry.space_group_name_H-M   'P 1'
#
loop_
_entity.id
_entity.type
_entity.pdbx_description
1 polymer ?
#
loop_
_entity_poly.entity_id
_entity_poly.type
_entity_poly.pdbx_seq_one_letter_code
_entity_poly.pdbx_strand_id
1 'polypeptide(L)'
;MNIASNTKRSGRAVRRADRIRHHVNYLPELDRGIPYLDLMTPEQVERIHDASMNILETKGIVFRDDEALDMWRAAGAKVVNETVYLDRAHLMQLISTVPETYRMHARNPERSVTVGARKQIFTPSYGAPNVIDLQGRRV
;
A
#
# COMPACT_ATOMS: atom_id res chain seq x y z
N MET A 1 21.24 -0.92 59.28
CA MET A 1 19.90 -0.30 59.30
C MET A 1 19.48 -0.10 57.84
N ASN A 2 18.67 -1.03 57.33
CA ASN A 2 18.35 -1.12 55.89
C ASN A 2 17.01 -0.41 55.66
N ILE A 3 17.04 0.73 54.98
CA ILE A 3 15.82 1.46 54.61
C ILE A 3 15.34 0.89 53.29
N ALA A 4 14.37 -0.01 53.37
CA ALA A 4 13.65 -0.49 52.18
C ALA A 4 12.87 0.66 51.58
N SER A 5 13.23 1.09 50.38
CA SER A 5 12.47 2.07 49.57
C SER A 5 11.14 1.44 49.16
N ASN A 6 10.07 1.87 49.78
CA ASN A 6 8.69 1.50 49.43
C ASN A 6 8.32 2.17 48.11
N THR A 7 8.58 1.52 46.99
CA THR A 7 8.13 1.97 45.68
C THR A 7 6.61 1.82 45.59
N LYS A 8 5.87 2.91 45.87
CA LYS A 8 4.43 2.98 45.69
C LYS A 8 4.08 2.53 44.26
N ARG A 9 3.39 1.40 44.13
CA ARG A 9 2.83 0.95 42.85
C ARG A 9 1.98 2.06 42.25
N SER A 10 2.40 2.64 41.15
CA SER A 10 1.65 3.70 40.44
C SER A 10 0.25 3.20 40.11
N GLY A 11 -0.78 4.00 40.44
CA GLY A 11 -2.17 3.66 40.19
C GLY A 11 -2.47 3.48 38.70
N ARG A 12 -3.58 2.82 38.37
CA ARG A 12 -4.03 2.55 37.01
C ARG A 12 -4.08 3.81 36.13
N ALA A 13 -4.44 4.97 36.73
CA ALA A 13 -4.47 6.26 36.05
C ALA A 13 -3.08 6.77 35.67
N VAL A 14 -2.08 6.59 36.55
CA VAL A 14 -0.69 6.98 36.26
C VAL A 14 -0.11 6.11 35.16
N ARG A 15 -0.32 4.78 35.18
CA ARG A 15 0.11 3.86 34.13
C ARG A 15 -0.57 4.13 32.78
N ARG A 16 -1.82 4.62 32.81
CA ARG A 16 -2.54 5.05 31.59
C ARG A 16 -1.96 6.35 31.06
N ALA A 17 -1.69 7.33 31.95
CA ALA A 17 -1.08 8.60 31.59
C ALA A 17 0.34 8.41 31.03
N ASP A 18 1.14 7.50 31.61
CA ASP A 18 2.48 7.16 31.12
C ASP A 18 2.43 6.51 29.73
N ARG A 19 1.47 5.60 29.48
CA ARG A 19 1.25 5.00 28.15
C ARG A 19 0.83 6.04 27.10
N ILE A 20 0.09 7.07 27.51
CA ILE A 20 -0.31 8.17 26.61
C ILE A 20 0.86 9.15 26.41
N ARG A 21 1.74 9.30 27.40
CA ARG A 21 2.95 10.13 27.31
C ARG A 21 4.10 9.48 26.55
N HIS A 22 4.17 8.14 26.53
CA HIS A 22 5.03 7.45 25.58
C HIS A 22 4.41 7.59 24.19
N HIS A 23 4.50 8.81 23.62
CA HIS A 23 4.34 8.98 22.22
C HIS A 23 5.34 8.04 21.56
N VAL A 24 4.84 7.11 20.77
CA VAL A 24 5.69 6.40 19.82
C VAL A 24 6.45 7.48 19.09
N ASN A 25 7.77 7.53 19.27
CA ASN A 25 8.59 8.51 18.60
C ASN A 25 8.27 8.36 17.10
N TYR A 26 7.99 9.48 16.46
CA TYR A 26 7.81 9.51 15.01
C TYR A 26 9.05 8.88 14.37
N LEU A 27 8.85 7.82 13.60
CA LEU A 27 9.90 7.25 12.78
C LEU A 27 10.02 8.12 11.53
N PRO A 28 11.15 8.83 11.35
CA PRO A 28 11.36 9.61 10.14
C PRO A 28 11.50 8.68 8.93
N GLU A 29 11.48 9.27 7.74
CA GLU A 29 11.89 8.56 6.53
C GLU A 29 13.31 8.02 6.72
N LEU A 30 13.52 6.76 6.39
CA LEU A 30 14.83 6.13 6.42
C LEU A 30 15.30 5.93 4.98
N ASP A 31 16.60 6.18 4.76
CA ASP A 31 17.24 5.76 3.52
C ASP A 31 17.64 4.28 3.66
N ARG A 32 17.20 3.46 2.71
CA ARG A 32 17.54 2.05 2.72
C ARG A 32 19.04 1.85 2.46
N GLY A 33 19.75 1.36 3.46
CA GLY A 33 21.17 1.06 3.40
C GLY A 33 21.51 -0.36 2.93
N ILE A 34 20.50 -1.26 2.92
CA ILE A 34 20.64 -2.65 2.45
C ILE A 34 20.10 -2.79 1.02
N PRO A 35 20.73 -3.63 0.18
CA PRO A 35 20.21 -3.94 -1.16
C PRO A 35 18.85 -4.65 -1.07
N TYR A 36 18.13 -4.71 -2.17
CA TYR A 36 16.96 -5.59 -2.29
C TYR A 36 17.42 -7.04 -2.25
N LEU A 37 16.63 -7.87 -1.58
CA LEU A 37 16.78 -9.30 -1.65
C LEU A 37 15.90 -9.82 -2.79
N ASP A 38 16.53 -10.20 -3.89
CA ASP A 38 15.85 -10.78 -5.03
C ASP A 38 15.64 -12.27 -4.78
N LEU A 39 14.37 -12.66 -4.57
CA LEU A 39 13.98 -14.07 -4.34
C LEU A 39 13.77 -14.83 -5.65
N MET A 40 13.58 -14.13 -6.76
CA MET A 40 13.32 -14.69 -8.08
C MET A 40 14.38 -14.23 -9.07
N THR A 41 14.64 -15.06 -10.07
CA THR A 41 15.50 -14.66 -11.19
C THR A 41 14.77 -13.66 -12.09
N PRO A 42 15.50 -12.84 -12.87
CA PRO A 42 14.88 -11.92 -13.85
C PRO A 42 13.91 -12.65 -14.79
N GLU A 43 14.25 -13.85 -15.25
CA GLU A 43 13.41 -14.65 -16.14
C GLU A 43 12.11 -15.11 -15.46
N GLN A 44 12.15 -15.39 -14.17
CA GLN A 44 10.94 -15.73 -13.41
C GLN A 44 10.03 -14.53 -13.25
N VAL A 45 10.60 -13.35 -13.00
CA VAL A 45 9.84 -12.09 -12.93
C VAL A 45 9.21 -11.78 -14.29
N GLU A 46 9.95 -11.93 -15.38
CA GLU A 46 9.44 -11.70 -16.74
C GLU A 46 8.28 -12.64 -17.09
N ARG A 47 8.38 -13.92 -16.73
CA ARG A 47 7.27 -14.88 -16.92
C ARG A 47 6.01 -14.47 -16.17
N ILE A 48 6.12 -13.94 -14.96
CA ILE A 48 4.97 -13.44 -14.19
C ILE A 48 4.40 -12.20 -14.88
N HIS A 49 5.26 -11.31 -15.33
CA HIS A 49 4.87 -10.11 -16.07
C HIS A 49 4.10 -10.49 -17.34
N ASP A 50 4.65 -11.39 -18.16
CA ASP A 50 4.00 -11.87 -19.39
C ASP A 50 2.64 -12.51 -19.13
N ALA A 51 2.52 -13.32 -18.10
CA ALA A 51 1.25 -13.91 -17.70
C ALA A 51 0.22 -12.84 -17.28
N SER A 52 0.66 -11.83 -16.54
CA SER A 52 -0.18 -10.71 -16.12
C SER A 52 -0.68 -9.90 -17.32
N MET A 53 0.22 -9.58 -18.26
CA MET A 53 -0.15 -8.88 -19.49
C MET A 53 -1.14 -9.69 -20.32
N ASN A 54 -0.91 -11.00 -20.49
CA ASN A 54 -1.83 -11.86 -21.22
C ASN A 54 -3.24 -11.90 -20.58
N ILE A 55 -3.32 -11.91 -19.26
CA ILE A 55 -4.62 -11.84 -18.55
C ILE A 55 -5.32 -10.51 -18.86
N LEU A 56 -4.61 -9.40 -18.77
CA LEU A 56 -5.17 -8.08 -19.02
C LEU A 56 -5.64 -7.89 -20.47
N GLU A 57 -4.92 -8.47 -21.43
CA GLU A 57 -5.25 -8.42 -22.85
C GLU A 57 -6.41 -9.35 -23.23
N THR A 58 -6.46 -10.57 -22.66
CA THR A 58 -7.39 -11.61 -23.11
C THR A 58 -8.63 -11.76 -22.24
N LYS A 59 -8.51 -11.54 -20.93
CA LYS A 59 -9.63 -11.63 -19.96
C LYS A 59 -10.14 -10.25 -19.57
N GLY A 60 -9.25 -9.27 -19.46
CA GLY A 60 -9.59 -7.92 -19.04
C GLY A 60 -9.94 -7.82 -17.56
N ILE A 61 -10.43 -6.64 -17.17
CA ILE A 61 -10.88 -6.31 -15.82
C ILE A 61 -12.29 -5.75 -15.89
N VAL A 62 -13.17 -6.21 -14.99
CA VAL A 62 -14.54 -5.71 -14.87
C VAL A 62 -14.54 -4.45 -14.02
N PHE A 63 -15.04 -3.34 -14.57
CA PHE A 63 -15.32 -2.10 -13.86
C PHE A 63 -16.82 -1.92 -13.77
N ARG A 64 -17.35 -1.78 -12.55
CA ARG A 64 -18.79 -1.56 -12.29
C ARG A 64 -19.09 -0.11 -11.97
N ASP A 65 -18.51 0.78 -12.76
CA ASP A 65 -18.62 2.22 -12.60
C ASP A 65 -18.55 2.86 -13.97
N ASP A 66 -19.61 3.57 -14.36
CA ASP A 66 -19.74 4.14 -15.70
C ASP A 66 -18.72 5.24 -15.97
N GLU A 67 -18.39 6.07 -14.96
CA GLU A 67 -17.37 7.11 -15.08
C GLU A 67 -15.98 6.50 -15.35
N ALA A 68 -15.62 5.43 -14.62
CA ALA A 68 -14.38 4.71 -14.88
C ALA A 68 -14.34 4.09 -16.27
N LEU A 69 -15.44 3.53 -16.78
CA LEU A 69 -15.53 2.98 -18.14
C LEU A 69 -15.35 4.07 -19.19
N ASP A 70 -15.93 5.25 -18.99
CA ASP A 70 -15.77 6.38 -19.90
C ASP A 70 -14.34 6.92 -19.90
N MET A 71 -13.69 6.98 -18.75
CA MET A 71 -12.27 7.33 -18.66
C MET A 71 -11.40 6.34 -19.44
N TRP A 72 -11.66 5.04 -19.33
CA TRP A 72 -10.92 4.01 -20.08
C TRP A 72 -11.16 4.12 -21.59
N ARG A 73 -12.40 4.37 -22.03
CA ARG A 73 -12.71 4.64 -23.45
C ARG A 73 -11.97 5.87 -23.97
N ALA A 74 -11.99 6.95 -23.20
CA ALA A 74 -11.27 8.18 -23.52
C ALA A 74 -9.74 7.98 -23.59
N ALA A 75 -9.20 7.09 -22.76
CA ALA A 75 -7.79 6.69 -22.79
C ALA A 75 -7.45 5.74 -23.94
N GLY A 76 -8.41 5.30 -24.75
CA GLY A 76 -8.19 4.43 -25.90
C GLY A 76 -8.19 2.93 -25.60
N ALA A 77 -8.60 2.51 -24.41
CA ALA A 77 -8.72 1.11 -24.05
C ALA A 77 -9.95 0.47 -24.74
N LYS A 78 -9.87 -0.81 -25.06
CA LYS A 78 -11.01 -1.58 -25.57
C LYS A 78 -11.94 -1.90 -24.41
N VAL A 79 -13.18 -1.39 -24.46
CA VAL A 79 -14.22 -1.63 -23.45
C VAL A 79 -15.38 -2.38 -24.08
N VAL A 80 -15.72 -3.53 -23.52
CA VAL A 80 -16.88 -4.34 -23.94
C VAL A 80 -17.76 -4.59 -22.73
N ASN A 81 -18.95 -4.04 -22.74
CA ASN A 81 -19.83 -3.95 -21.56
C ASN A 81 -19.08 -3.30 -20.39
N GLU A 82 -18.94 -4.01 -19.27
CA GLU A 82 -18.19 -3.56 -18.08
C GLU A 82 -16.72 -4.03 -18.08
N THR A 83 -16.27 -4.73 -19.13
CA THR A 83 -14.91 -5.31 -19.20
C THR A 83 -13.98 -4.42 -20.03
N VAL A 84 -12.89 -4.01 -19.41
CA VAL A 84 -11.81 -3.25 -20.01
C VAL A 84 -10.66 -4.20 -20.35
N TYR A 85 -10.23 -4.18 -21.60
CA TYR A 85 -9.09 -4.94 -22.11
C TYR A 85 -7.92 -3.98 -22.33
N LEU A 86 -6.79 -4.31 -21.74
CA LEU A 86 -5.61 -3.45 -21.77
C LEU A 86 -4.54 -4.07 -22.65
N ASP A 87 -4.27 -3.43 -23.77
CA ASP A 87 -3.12 -3.76 -24.61
C ASP A 87 -1.80 -3.49 -23.87
N ARG A 88 -0.84 -4.41 -24.01
CA ARG A 88 0.46 -4.33 -23.33
C ARG A 88 1.19 -3.01 -23.61
N ALA A 89 1.30 -2.61 -24.87
CA ALA A 89 2.05 -1.42 -25.25
C ALA A 89 1.41 -0.17 -24.66
N HIS A 90 0.09 -0.06 -24.74
CA HIS A 90 -0.68 1.03 -24.17
C HIS A 90 -0.55 1.07 -22.65
N LEU A 91 -0.68 -0.08 -21.97
CA LEU A 91 -0.53 -0.16 -20.52
C LEU A 91 0.88 0.26 -20.07
N MET A 92 1.92 -0.20 -20.76
CA MET A 92 3.30 0.18 -20.44
C MET A 92 3.56 1.67 -20.69
N GLN A 93 2.93 2.25 -21.69
CA GLN A 93 2.97 3.70 -21.91
C GLN A 93 2.33 4.48 -20.75
N LEU A 94 1.17 4.04 -20.26
CA LEU A 94 0.52 4.65 -19.11
C LEU A 94 1.37 4.50 -17.83
N ILE A 95 1.93 3.32 -17.59
CA ILE A 95 2.80 3.06 -16.44
C ILE A 95 4.04 3.96 -16.47
N SER A 96 4.60 4.24 -17.65
CA SER A 96 5.77 5.10 -17.79
C SER A 96 5.53 6.56 -17.35
N THR A 97 4.29 6.98 -17.24
CA THR A 97 3.93 8.31 -16.71
C THR A 97 3.91 8.39 -15.18
N VAL A 98 3.96 7.24 -14.50
CA VAL A 98 3.96 7.18 -13.03
C VAL A 98 5.29 7.73 -12.51
N PRO A 99 5.28 8.71 -11.59
CA PRO A 99 6.51 9.26 -11.03
C PRO A 99 7.25 8.21 -10.17
N GLU A 100 8.57 8.20 -10.25
CA GLU A 100 9.42 7.33 -9.43
C GLU A 100 9.24 7.57 -7.92
N THR A 101 8.91 8.80 -7.57
CA THR A 101 8.65 9.19 -6.17
C THR A 101 7.45 10.11 -6.08
N TYR A 102 6.73 10.00 -4.97
CA TYR A 102 5.66 10.95 -4.65
C TYR A 102 5.64 11.27 -3.15
N ARG A 103 5.07 12.43 -2.80
CA ARG A 103 4.91 12.83 -1.42
C ARG A 103 3.53 12.44 -0.91
N MET A 104 3.51 11.58 0.10
CA MET A 104 2.29 11.26 0.86
C MET A 104 2.09 12.33 1.94
N HIS A 105 1.04 13.13 1.79
CA HIS A 105 0.73 14.22 2.70
C HIS A 105 -0.01 13.69 3.94
N ALA A 106 0.51 14.04 5.13
CA ALA A 106 -0.16 13.80 6.39
C ALA A 106 -0.95 15.04 6.83
N ARG A 107 -1.95 14.87 7.73
CA ARG A 107 -2.67 15.99 8.35
C ARG A 107 -1.72 16.99 9.04
N ASN A 108 -0.69 16.49 9.74
CA ASN A 108 0.44 17.30 10.17
C ASN A 108 1.51 17.27 9.07
N PRO A 109 1.80 18.39 8.38
CA PRO A 109 2.75 18.42 7.27
C PRO A 109 4.15 17.91 7.61
N GLU A 110 4.59 18.07 8.87
CA GLU A 110 5.89 17.57 9.36
C GLU A 110 5.98 16.03 9.35
N ARG A 111 4.83 15.36 9.29
CA ARG A 111 4.74 13.89 9.23
C ARG A 111 4.49 13.37 7.81
N SER A 112 4.54 14.25 6.83
CA SER A 112 4.46 13.84 5.43
C SER A 112 5.73 13.12 5.03
N VAL A 113 5.60 12.04 4.24
CA VAL A 113 6.71 11.18 3.84
C VAL A 113 6.83 11.09 2.33
N THR A 114 8.03 10.83 1.85
CA THR A 114 8.30 10.54 0.44
C THR A 114 8.29 9.06 0.22
N VAL A 115 7.49 8.59 -0.75
CA VAL A 115 7.39 7.19 -1.15
C VAL A 115 8.15 6.98 -2.45
N GLY A 116 8.93 5.93 -2.53
CA GLY A 116 9.66 5.55 -3.74
C GLY A 116 11.18 5.71 -3.61
N ALA A 117 11.89 5.44 -4.68
CA ALA A 117 13.35 5.39 -4.74
C ALA A 117 13.94 4.54 -3.60
N ARG A 118 14.88 5.08 -2.85
CA ARG A 118 15.54 4.39 -1.73
C ARG A 118 14.89 4.66 -0.37
N LYS A 119 13.75 5.34 -0.33
CA LYS A 119 13.07 5.66 0.92
C LYS A 119 12.39 4.43 1.51
N GLN A 120 12.60 4.22 2.80
CA GLN A 120 11.93 3.21 3.61
C GLN A 120 10.91 3.90 4.52
N ILE A 121 9.66 3.55 4.36
CA ILE A 121 8.56 4.04 5.23
C ILE A 121 7.87 2.86 5.92
N PHE A 122 7.32 3.10 7.09
CA PHE A 122 6.54 2.12 7.83
C PHE A 122 5.09 2.56 7.84
N THR A 123 4.23 1.71 7.28
CA THR A 123 2.78 1.93 7.29
C THR A 123 2.11 0.89 8.17
N PRO A 124 1.00 1.24 8.86
CA PRO A 124 0.22 0.24 9.56
C PRO A 124 -0.38 -0.74 8.55
N SER A 125 -0.53 -2.00 8.96
CA SER A 125 -1.29 -2.97 8.19
C SER A 125 -2.78 -2.68 8.36
N TYR A 126 -3.47 -2.54 7.23
CA TYR A 126 -4.94 -2.43 7.21
C TYR A 126 -5.52 -3.76 6.76
N GLY A 127 -6.39 -4.34 7.58
CA GLY A 127 -7.21 -5.48 7.19
C GLY A 127 -8.51 -5.02 6.55
N ALA A 128 -9.07 -5.82 5.66
CA ALA A 128 -10.43 -5.59 5.19
C ALA A 128 -11.39 -5.66 6.40
N PRO A 129 -12.28 -4.67 6.58
CA PRO A 129 -13.21 -4.65 7.71
C PRO A 129 -14.27 -5.75 7.64
N ASN A 130 -14.36 -6.44 6.51
CA ASN A 130 -15.33 -7.49 6.25
C ASN A 130 -14.77 -8.55 5.32
N VAL A 131 -15.22 -9.77 5.50
CA VAL A 131 -14.97 -10.89 4.60
C VAL A 131 -16.29 -11.23 3.90
N ILE A 132 -16.24 -11.53 2.61
CA ILE A 132 -17.37 -12.06 1.85
C ILE A 132 -17.15 -13.56 1.72
N ASP A 133 -18.12 -14.36 2.17
CA ASP A 133 -18.07 -15.81 2.03
C ASP A 133 -18.39 -16.25 0.59
N LEU A 134 -18.23 -17.55 0.31
CA LEU A 134 -18.50 -18.11 -1.02
C LEU A 134 -19.96 -17.96 -1.47
N GLN A 135 -20.87 -17.67 -0.55
CA GLN A 135 -22.29 -17.41 -0.82
C GLN A 135 -22.58 -15.92 -1.01
N GLY A 136 -21.56 -15.07 -1.01
CA GLY A 136 -21.71 -13.62 -1.19
C GLY A 136 -22.20 -12.88 0.05
N ARG A 137 -22.22 -13.51 1.22
CA ARG A 137 -22.65 -12.89 2.48
C ARG A 137 -21.46 -12.20 3.14
N ARG A 138 -21.73 -11.03 3.69
CA ARG A 138 -20.76 -10.27 4.50
C ARG A 138 -20.67 -10.90 5.90
N VAL A 139 -19.47 -11.31 6.30
CA VAL A 139 -19.16 -11.90 7.61
C VAL A 139 -18.29 -10.94 8.42
#